data_edf67dc9e4f5c97199a390f5b60cc7b9
#
_entry.id   edf67dc9e4f5c97199a390f5b60cc7b9
#
_cell.length_a   1.000
_cell.length_b   1.000
_cell.length_c   1.000
_cell.angle_alpha   90.00
_cell.angle_beta   90.00
_cell.angle_gamma   90.00
#
_symmetry.space_group_name_H-M   'P 1'
#
loop_
_entity.id
_entity.type
_entity.pdbx_description
1 polymer ?
#
loop_
_entity_poly.entity_id
_entity_poly.type
_entity_poly.pdbx_seq_one_letter_code
_entity_poly.pdbx_strand_id
1 'polypeptide(L)'
;MATMAERLALAFLLAAAAALAASAVDTKLTLQNLCPFPVRPLVTPNGNFSSISDNTIELDPNGGLVSFPFPDTFWAGSVVARTFRRTPTSCDTGSSPPRTVVQLAVHSTEDLATYSVSLEDGFNLATVVTPLFSRGGQCSALGCPLNLTNGCPVDQVKFDDCGVMVACKGDPGYFKRWCPLTRVNGTDRVSHCYRAASRPASSRSSSARRSSPI
;
A
#
# COMPACT_ATOMS: atom_id res chain seq x y z
N MET A 1 32.16 22.95 -42.66
CA MET A 1 31.68 21.58 -42.92
C MET A 1 32.16 20.72 -41.75
N ALA A 2 31.26 20.23 -40.93
CA ALA A 2 31.63 19.33 -39.81
C ALA A 2 32.14 18.01 -40.37
N THR A 3 33.24 17.51 -39.85
CA THR A 3 33.84 16.25 -40.27
C THR A 3 32.95 15.07 -39.95
N MET A 4 33.13 13.97 -40.67
CA MET A 4 32.34 12.74 -40.46
C MET A 4 32.50 12.20 -39.02
N ALA A 5 33.66 12.43 -38.41
CA ALA A 5 33.94 12.05 -37.01
C ALA A 5 33.15 12.91 -36.00
N GLU A 6 32.97 14.20 -36.26
CA GLU A 6 32.18 15.09 -35.39
C GLU A 6 30.69 14.74 -35.45
N ARG A 7 30.20 14.35 -36.62
CA ARG A 7 28.79 13.89 -36.76
C ARG A 7 28.53 12.55 -36.06
N LEU A 8 29.49 11.63 -36.09
CA LEU A 8 29.44 10.37 -35.36
C LEU A 8 29.50 10.59 -33.83
N ALA A 9 30.38 11.45 -33.36
CA ALA A 9 30.47 11.77 -31.93
C ALA A 9 29.19 12.44 -31.42
N LEU A 10 28.58 13.33 -32.18
CA LEU A 10 27.31 13.97 -31.82
C LEU A 10 26.16 12.97 -31.80
N ALA A 11 26.12 12.02 -32.75
CA ALA A 11 25.12 10.98 -32.78
C ALA A 11 25.23 10.00 -31.59
N PHE A 12 26.48 9.66 -31.19
CA PHE A 12 26.70 8.84 -29.98
C PHE A 12 26.32 9.57 -28.71
N LEU A 13 26.59 10.87 -28.58
CA LEU A 13 26.20 11.67 -27.43
C LEU A 13 24.67 11.80 -27.32
N LEU A 14 23.98 12.00 -28.45
CA LEU A 14 22.50 12.02 -28.46
C LEU A 14 21.88 10.68 -28.16
N ALA A 15 22.45 9.58 -28.64
CA ALA A 15 21.99 8.22 -28.33
C ALA A 15 22.23 7.85 -26.85
N ALA A 16 23.36 8.26 -26.26
CA ALA A 16 23.65 8.08 -24.85
C ALA A 16 22.72 8.90 -23.95
N ALA A 17 22.38 10.15 -24.35
CA ALA A 17 21.42 10.98 -23.63
C ALA A 17 19.99 10.40 -23.69
N ALA A 18 19.59 9.79 -24.79
CA ALA A 18 18.29 9.10 -24.92
C ALA A 18 18.22 7.81 -24.08
N ALA A 19 19.34 7.10 -23.90
CA ALA A 19 19.41 5.89 -23.08
C ALA A 19 19.35 6.19 -21.56
N LEU A 20 19.60 7.42 -21.15
CA LEU A 20 19.48 7.88 -19.76
C LEU A 20 18.08 8.38 -19.38
N ALA A 21 17.15 8.41 -20.32
CA ALA A 21 15.73 8.50 -19.99
C ALA A 21 15.30 7.14 -19.39
N ALA A 22 15.81 6.86 -18.19
CA ALA A 22 15.30 5.76 -17.39
C ALA A 22 13.79 5.97 -17.28
N SER A 23 13.02 5.03 -17.82
CA SER A 23 11.57 5.03 -17.71
C SER A 23 11.23 5.20 -16.23
N ALA A 24 10.78 6.38 -15.84
CA ALA A 24 10.22 6.58 -14.52
C ALA A 24 9.06 5.58 -14.42
N VAL A 25 9.24 4.54 -13.63
CA VAL A 25 8.15 3.61 -13.37
C VAL A 25 7.17 4.38 -12.51
N ASP A 26 6.03 4.76 -13.10
CA ASP A 26 4.99 5.49 -12.40
C ASP A 26 4.57 4.70 -11.16
N THR A 27 4.79 5.29 -9.99
CA THR A 27 4.34 4.73 -8.72
C THR A 27 2.83 4.87 -8.68
N LYS A 28 2.12 3.76 -8.44
CA LYS A 28 0.66 3.77 -8.42
C LYS A 28 0.09 2.94 -7.28
N LEU A 29 -1.05 3.37 -6.78
CA LEU A 29 -1.91 2.61 -5.90
C LEU A 29 -2.89 1.79 -6.74
N THR A 30 -2.85 0.47 -6.62
CA THR A 30 -3.85 -0.40 -7.22
C THR A 30 -4.72 -0.99 -6.12
N LEU A 31 -6.02 -0.80 -6.23
CA LEU A 31 -7.02 -1.34 -5.32
C LEU A 31 -7.79 -2.46 -6.03
N GLN A 32 -7.88 -3.63 -5.38
CA GLN A 32 -8.61 -4.78 -5.91
C GLN A 32 -9.62 -5.27 -4.87
N ASN A 33 -10.86 -5.45 -5.30
CA ASN A 33 -11.92 -6.01 -4.48
C ASN A 33 -12.03 -7.52 -4.68
N LEU A 34 -11.63 -8.31 -3.71
CA LEU A 34 -11.76 -9.77 -3.70
C LEU A 34 -13.01 -10.25 -2.93
N CYS A 35 -13.79 -9.33 -2.37
CA CYS A 35 -15.01 -9.66 -1.66
C CYS A 35 -16.15 -10.06 -2.61
N PRO A 36 -17.12 -10.86 -2.16
CA PRO A 36 -18.28 -11.24 -2.96
C PRO A 36 -19.37 -10.14 -3.04
N PHE A 37 -19.05 -8.94 -2.59
CA PHE A 37 -19.93 -7.76 -2.58
C PHE A 37 -19.16 -6.51 -3.03
N PRO A 38 -19.85 -5.47 -3.51
CA PRO A 38 -19.19 -4.24 -3.96
C PRO A 38 -18.54 -3.48 -2.79
N VAL A 39 -17.42 -2.82 -3.09
CA VAL A 39 -16.64 -2.02 -2.14
C VAL A 39 -16.38 -0.63 -2.72
N ARG A 40 -16.56 0.41 -1.93
CA ARG A 40 -16.17 1.79 -2.28
C ARG A 40 -14.94 2.21 -1.48
N PRO A 41 -13.77 2.28 -2.11
CA PRO A 41 -12.59 2.79 -1.45
C PRO A 41 -12.75 4.29 -1.15
N LEU A 42 -12.29 4.69 0.02
CA LEU A 42 -12.11 6.08 0.39
C LEU A 42 -10.61 6.34 0.52
N VAL A 43 -10.06 7.08 -0.42
CA VAL A 43 -8.65 7.51 -0.42
C VAL A 43 -8.58 8.93 0.10
N THR A 44 -7.91 9.14 1.22
CA THR A 44 -7.83 10.45 1.87
C THR A 44 -6.38 10.86 2.00
N PRO A 45 -5.96 11.96 1.35
CA PRO A 45 -4.61 12.49 1.55
C PRO A 45 -4.47 13.06 2.96
N ASN A 46 -3.26 13.00 3.52
CA ASN A 46 -2.94 13.67 4.78
C ASN A 46 -2.70 15.17 4.55
N GLY A 47 -3.16 15.99 5.47
CA GLY A 47 -2.91 17.43 5.40
C GLY A 47 -3.31 18.05 4.07
N ASN A 48 -2.37 18.74 3.42
CA ASN A 48 -2.60 19.50 2.17
C ASN A 48 -2.14 18.76 0.91
N PHE A 49 -1.90 17.45 0.96
CA PHE A 49 -1.55 16.71 -0.25
C PHE A 49 -2.74 16.63 -1.22
N SER A 50 -2.42 16.57 -2.51
CA SER A 50 -3.44 16.46 -3.55
C SER A 50 -4.20 15.13 -3.45
N SER A 51 -5.50 15.16 -3.70
CA SER A 51 -6.27 13.92 -3.84
C SER A 51 -5.85 13.18 -5.10
N ILE A 52 -5.65 11.87 -4.99
CA ILE A 52 -5.38 10.97 -6.13
C ILE A 52 -6.64 10.23 -6.59
N SER A 53 -7.77 10.43 -5.90
CA SER A 53 -9.06 9.82 -6.22
C SER A 53 -10.17 10.82 -5.91
N ASP A 54 -11.25 10.81 -6.70
CA ASP A 54 -12.48 11.54 -6.41
C ASP A 54 -13.43 10.79 -5.45
N ASN A 55 -13.06 9.55 -5.08
CA ASN A 55 -13.80 8.68 -4.16
C ASN A 55 -15.23 8.30 -4.63
N THR A 56 -15.51 8.42 -5.92
CA THR A 56 -16.81 8.06 -6.51
C THR A 56 -16.86 6.59 -6.98
N ILE A 57 -15.69 5.96 -7.10
CA ILE A 57 -15.54 4.62 -7.68
C ILE A 57 -16.13 3.56 -6.74
N GLU A 58 -16.87 2.64 -7.34
CA GLU A 58 -17.28 1.38 -6.74
C GLU A 58 -16.56 0.25 -7.43
N LEU A 59 -15.92 -0.62 -6.67
CA LEU A 59 -15.25 -1.81 -7.16
C LEU A 59 -16.23 -2.98 -7.16
N ASP A 60 -16.40 -3.59 -8.32
CA ASP A 60 -17.24 -4.77 -8.49
C ASP A 60 -16.78 -5.94 -7.61
N PRO A 61 -17.69 -6.85 -7.22
CA PRO A 61 -17.34 -8.05 -6.50
C PRO A 61 -16.36 -8.95 -7.28
N ASN A 62 -15.59 -9.77 -6.54
CA ASN A 62 -14.80 -10.86 -7.08
C ASN A 62 -13.76 -10.45 -8.15
N GLY A 63 -13.10 -9.31 -7.97
CA GLY A 63 -11.97 -8.92 -8.79
C GLY A 63 -11.99 -7.51 -9.35
N GLY A 64 -13.00 -6.69 -9.02
CA GLY A 64 -13.04 -5.27 -9.42
C GLY A 64 -11.73 -4.57 -9.06
N LEU A 65 -11.17 -3.79 -9.99
CA LEU A 65 -9.82 -3.23 -9.88
C LEU A 65 -9.79 -1.80 -10.40
N VAL A 66 -9.04 -0.95 -9.70
CA VAL A 66 -8.73 0.43 -10.11
C VAL A 66 -7.29 0.78 -9.75
N SER A 67 -6.68 1.65 -10.52
CA SER A 67 -5.34 2.17 -10.23
C SER A 67 -5.32 3.69 -10.27
N PHE A 68 -4.63 4.28 -9.30
CA PHE A 68 -4.41 5.72 -9.18
C PHE A 68 -2.90 5.99 -9.23
N PRO A 69 -2.41 6.87 -10.12
CA PRO A 69 -1.02 7.30 -10.09
C PRO A 69 -0.78 8.17 -8.85
N PHE A 70 0.36 7.99 -8.20
CA PHE A 70 0.83 8.95 -7.21
C PHE A 70 1.50 10.13 -7.92
N PRO A 71 1.51 11.32 -7.31
CA PRO A 71 2.35 12.42 -7.81
C PRO A 71 3.83 12.04 -7.69
N ASP A 72 4.69 12.64 -8.52
CA ASP A 72 6.14 12.40 -8.49
C ASP A 72 6.85 12.98 -7.25
N THR A 73 6.11 13.66 -6.40
CA THR A 73 6.58 14.24 -5.14
C THR A 73 6.06 13.44 -3.95
N PHE A 74 6.63 13.70 -2.76
CA PHE A 74 6.16 13.07 -1.54
C PHE A 74 4.65 13.20 -1.39
N TRP A 75 4.01 12.07 -1.14
CA TRP A 75 2.58 11.97 -0.84
C TRP A 75 2.35 11.01 0.33
N ALA A 76 1.41 11.36 1.20
CA ALA A 76 0.97 10.52 2.28
C ALA A 76 -0.55 10.58 2.42
N GLY A 77 -1.14 9.46 2.81
CA GLY A 77 -2.58 9.36 2.99
C GLY A 77 -3.02 8.01 3.50
N SER A 78 -4.34 7.83 3.51
CA SER A 78 -4.98 6.60 3.98
C SER A 78 -6.01 6.08 2.98
N VAL A 79 -6.26 4.78 3.05
CA VAL A 79 -7.32 4.11 2.30
C VAL A 79 -8.19 3.33 3.28
N VAL A 80 -9.50 3.50 3.16
CA VAL A 80 -10.50 2.75 3.90
C VAL A 80 -11.47 2.10 2.91
N ALA A 81 -11.77 0.82 3.11
CA ALA A 81 -12.79 0.14 2.34
C ALA A 81 -14.17 0.38 3.01
N ARG A 82 -15.08 1.00 2.27
CA ARG A 82 -16.46 1.18 2.68
C ARG A 82 -17.34 0.12 2.01
N THR A 83 -18.20 -0.48 2.79
CA THR A 83 -19.24 -1.38 2.28
C THR A 83 -20.60 -0.74 2.48
N PHE A 84 -21.53 -1.05 1.59
CA PHE A 84 -22.90 -0.57 1.69
C PHE A 84 -23.86 -1.61 1.11
N ARG A 85 -25.05 -1.64 1.65
CA ARG A 85 -26.14 -2.44 1.07
C ARG A 85 -27.00 -1.55 0.16
N ARG A 86 -27.42 -2.07 -0.98
CA ARG A 86 -28.27 -1.36 -1.93
C ARG A 86 -29.76 -1.31 -1.53
N THR A 87 -30.08 -1.52 -0.26
CA THR A 87 -31.47 -1.44 0.24
C THR A 87 -31.68 -0.17 1.06
N PRO A 88 -32.92 0.35 1.21
CA PRO A 88 -33.21 1.59 1.94
C PRO A 88 -32.78 1.61 3.41
N THR A 89 -32.46 0.45 3.98
CA THR A 89 -31.96 0.24 5.35
C THR A 89 -30.48 -0.06 5.37
N SER A 90 -29.71 0.37 4.37
CA SER A 90 -28.32 -0.01 4.21
C SER A 90 -27.41 0.64 5.25
N CYS A 91 -26.63 -0.20 5.91
CA CYS A 91 -25.64 0.20 6.87
C CYS A 91 -24.28 0.33 6.19
N ASP A 92 -23.81 1.55 6.11
CA ASP A 92 -22.46 1.85 5.64
C ASP A 92 -21.45 1.45 6.71
N THR A 93 -20.42 0.66 6.32
CA THR A 93 -19.26 0.42 7.17
C THR A 93 -18.02 1.12 6.61
N GLY A 94 -17.09 1.48 7.47
CA GLY A 94 -15.83 2.10 7.08
C GLY A 94 -15.87 3.63 6.99
N SER A 95 -17.03 4.27 6.96
CA SER A 95 -17.12 5.75 7.03
C SER A 95 -16.74 6.27 8.41
N SER A 96 -17.01 5.50 9.45
CA SER A 96 -16.62 5.76 10.85
C SER A 96 -16.10 4.47 11.50
N PRO A 97 -15.36 4.55 12.62
CA PRO A 97 -14.95 3.37 13.38
C PRO A 97 -16.16 2.54 13.86
N PRO A 98 -15.98 1.19 13.93
CA PRO A 98 -14.78 0.41 13.67
C PRO A 98 -14.46 0.27 12.17
N ARG A 99 -13.18 0.42 11.81
CA ARG A 99 -12.74 0.33 10.42
C ARG A 99 -11.27 -0.07 10.30
N THR A 100 -10.94 -0.80 9.23
CA THR A 100 -9.56 -1.10 8.83
C THR A 100 -9.02 0.07 8.03
N VAL A 101 -7.83 0.57 8.39
CA VAL A 101 -7.19 1.71 7.74
C VAL A 101 -5.85 1.29 7.14
N VAL A 102 -5.68 1.45 5.84
CA VAL A 102 -4.36 1.38 5.19
C VAL A 102 -3.72 2.75 5.26
N GLN A 103 -2.50 2.84 5.74
CA GLN A 103 -1.71 4.07 5.74
C GLN A 103 -0.56 3.92 4.75
N LEU A 104 -0.36 4.91 3.91
CA LEU A 104 0.63 4.92 2.84
C LEU A 104 1.38 6.24 2.84
N ALA A 105 2.70 6.18 2.58
CA ALA A 105 3.47 7.33 2.14
C ALA A 105 4.46 6.87 1.07
N VAL A 106 4.62 7.67 0.03
CA VAL A 106 5.50 7.39 -1.12
C VAL A 106 6.38 8.58 -1.41
N HIS A 107 7.47 8.33 -2.12
CA HIS A 107 8.44 9.37 -2.51
C HIS A 107 8.97 10.18 -1.31
N SER A 108 9.19 9.51 -0.16
CA SER A 108 9.88 10.11 0.97
C SER A 108 11.39 10.18 0.71
N THR A 109 12.18 10.59 1.70
CA THR A 109 13.64 10.63 1.59
C THR A 109 14.18 9.32 1.02
N GLU A 110 15.10 9.39 0.04
CA GLU A 110 15.65 8.23 -0.68
C GLU A 110 14.62 7.41 -1.49
N ASP A 111 13.55 8.06 -1.91
CA ASP A 111 12.44 7.42 -2.64
C ASP A 111 11.84 6.20 -1.88
N LEU A 112 11.79 6.34 -0.56
CA LEU A 112 11.24 5.33 0.33
C LEU A 112 9.71 5.38 0.31
N ALA A 113 9.09 4.21 0.19
CA ALA A 113 7.67 4.03 0.47
C ALA A 113 7.47 3.41 1.86
N THR A 114 6.49 3.90 2.60
CA THR A 114 6.05 3.30 3.87
C THR A 114 4.60 2.90 3.77
N TYR A 115 4.24 1.80 4.41
CA TYR A 115 2.88 1.31 4.40
C TYR A 115 2.57 0.49 5.66
N SER A 116 1.31 0.55 6.07
CA SER A 116 0.80 -0.27 7.17
C SER A 116 -0.69 -0.51 7.02
N VAL A 117 -1.19 -1.57 7.64
CA VAL A 117 -2.61 -1.80 7.86
C VAL A 117 -2.87 -1.64 9.36
N SER A 118 -3.71 -0.68 9.72
CA SER A 118 -4.04 -0.34 11.09
C SER A 118 -5.44 -0.85 11.45
N LEU A 119 -5.52 -1.46 12.63
CA LEU A 119 -6.75 -1.86 13.32
C LEU A 119 -6.94 -1.04 14.62
N GLU A 120 -6.25 0.09 14.76
CA GLU A 120 -6.42 1.00 15.91
C GLU A 120 -7.86 1.51 16.01
N ASP A 121 -8.47 1.78 14.87
CA ASP A 121 -9.88 2.18 14.76
C ASP A 121 -10.85 0.96 14.74
N GLY A 122 -10.35 -0.26 14.94
CA GLY A 122 -11.12 -1.50 14.82
C GLY A 122 -10.98 -2.16 13.44
N PHE A 123 -11.92 -3.06 13.14
CA PHE A 123 -11.94 -3.87 11.92
C PHE A 123 -13.33 -3.85 11.28
N ASN A 124 -13.39 -3.65 9.97
CA ASN A 124 -14.61 -3.86 9.19
C ASN A 124 -14.40 -4.81 7.99
N LEU A 125 -13.23 -4.79 7.36
CA LEU A 125 -12.96 -5.57 6.17
C LEU A 125 -11.53 -6.12 6.16
N ALA A 126 -11.38 -7.38 5.76
CA ALA A 126 -10.08 -8.01 5.54
C ALA A 126 -9.30 -7.21 4.48
N THR A 127 -8.09 -6.81 4.83
CA THR A 127 -7.27 -5.93 3.98
C THR A 127 -5.81 -6.34 4.05
N VAL A 128 -5.18 -6.47 2.87
CA VAL A 128 -3.76 -6.77 2.72
C VAL A 128 -3.14 -5.76 1.76
N VAL A 129 -1.95 -5.28 2.10
CA VAL A 129 -1.10 -4.48 1.21
C VAL A 129 0.00 -5.37 0.68
N THR A 130 0.13 -5.43 -0.64
CA THR A 130 1.18 -6.18 -1.33
C THR A 130 1.96 -5.23 -2.23
N PRO A 131 3.19 -4.84 -1.86
CA PRO A 131 4.04 -4.05 -2.74
C PRO A 131 4.42 -4.86 -3.99
N LEU A 132 4.20 -4.28 -5.16
CA LEU A 132 4.55 -4.88 -6.44
C LEU A 132 5.77 -4.16 -7.02
N PHE A 133 6.85 -4.90 -7.26
CA PHE A 133 8.10 -4.34 -7.80
C PHE A 133 8.42 -4.93 -9.16
N SER A 134 8.86 -4.06 -10.03
CA SER A 134 9.39 -4.46 -11.33
C SER A 134 10.83 -5.01 -11.28
N ARG A 135 11.57 -4.82 -10.20
CA ARG A 135 12.99 -5.25 -10.10
C ARG A 135 13.38 -5.58 -8.65
N GLY A 136 13.18 -6.81 -8.22
CA GLY A 136 13.95 -7.46 -7.14
C GLY A 136 13.94 -6.85 -5.72
N GLY A 137 13.07 -5.90 -5.41
CA GLY A 137 12.91 -5.38 -4.05
C GLY A 137 12.18 -6.38 -3.16
N GLN A 138 12.74 -6.67 -1.98
CA GLN A 138 12.07 -7.51 -0.98
C GLN A 138 11.25 -6.63 -0.05
N CYS A 139 9.97 -6.47 -0.36
CA CYS A 139 9.03 -5.81 0.52
C CYS A 139 7.90 -6.80 0.85
N SER A 140 7.67 -6.98 2.14
CA SER A 140 6.72 -7.98 2.61
C SER A 140 5.28 -7.51 2.42
N ALA A 141 4.40 -8.41 1.99
CA ALA A 141 2.97 -8.20 2.14
C ALA A 141 2.60 -8.17 3.63
N LEU A 142 1.66 -7.32 3.99
CA LEU A 142 1.19 -7.21 5.37
C LEU A 142 -0.30 -6.86 5.41
N GLY A 143 -0.91 -7.11 6.55
CA GLY A 143 -2.31 -6.82 6.80
C GLY A 143 -3.03 -7.99 7.44
N CYS A 144 -4.35 -8.00 7.31
CA CYS A 144 -5.23 -9.01 7.85
C CYS A 144 -6.08 -9.63 6.74
N PRO A 145 -5.77 -10.87 6.31
CA PRO A 145 -6.57 -11.57 5.29
C PRO A 145 -7.82 -12.25 5.88
N LEU A 146 -7.98 -12.25 7.20
CA LEU A 146 -9.06 -12.94 7.88
C LEU A 146 -10.26 -12.04 8.11
N ASN A 147 -11.47 -12.61 8.08
CA ASN A 147 -12.65 -11.91 8.53
C ASN A 147 -12.75 -12.01 10.07
N LEU A 148 -12.39 -10.92 10.74
CA LEU A 148 -12.37 -10.87 12.21
C LEU A 148 -13.75 -10.58 12.84
N THR A 149 -14.77 -10.28 12.06
CA THR A 149 -16.13 -10.09 12.64
C THR A 149 -16.68 -11.39 13.19
N ASN A 150 -16.41 -12.54 12.53
CA ASN A 150 -16.94 -13.84 12.93
C ASN A 150 -16.47 -14.35 14.32
N GLY A 151 -15.32 -13.88 14.79
CA GLY A 151 -14.77 -14.25 16.09
C GLY A 151 -14.65 -13.07 17.05
N CYS A 152 -15.29 -11.96 16.73
CA CYS A 152 -15.26 -10.75 17.56
C CYS A 152 -15.94 -11.02 18.90
N PRO A 153 -15.36 -10.57 20.04
CA PRO A 153 -16.04 -10.61 21.33
C PRO A 153 -17.42 -9.96 21.24
N VAL A 154 -18.43 -10.59 21.86
CA VAL A 154 -19.84 -10.20 21.69
C VAL A 154 -20.11 -8.74 22.09
N ASP A 155 -19.43 -8.27 23.11
CA ASP A 155 -19.52 -6.89 23.61
C ASP A 155 -18.81 -5.85 22.72
N GLN A 156 -18.03 -6.33 21.73
CA GLN A 156 -17.22 -5.49 20.84
C GLN A 156 -17.70 -5.55 19.37
N VAL A 157 -18.69 -6.36 19.09
CA VAL A 157 -19.29 -6.44 17.76
C VAL A 157 -20.13 -5.19 17.49
N LYS A 158 -19.99 -4.63 16.29
CA LYS A 158 -20.93 -3.65 15.76
C LYS A 158 -21.91 -4.35 14.82
N PHE A 159 -23.18 -4.21 15.15
CA PHE A 159 -24.26 -4.65 14.28
C PHE A 159 -24.76 -3.47 13.45
N ASP A 160 -25.29 -3.79 12.29
CA ASP A 160 -26.06 -2.84 11.49
C ASP A 160 -27.53 -2.77 11.98
N ASP A 161 -28.32 -1.87 11.39
CA ASP A 161 -29.73 -1.69 11.74
C ASP A 161 -30.59 -2.92 11.39
N CYS A 162 -30.04 -3.89 10.63
CA CYS A 162 -30.67 -5.15 10.30
C CYS A 162 -30.20 -6.30 11.22
N GLY A 163 -29.40 -6.03 12.25
CA GLY A 163 -28.87 -7.03 13.16
C GLY A 163 -27.77 -7.90 12.57
N VAL A 164 -27.14 -7.50 11.47
CA VAL A 164 -26.00 -8.21 10.85
C VAL A 164 -24.70 -7.67 11.44
N MET A 165 -23.79 -8.57 11.81
CA MET A 165 -22.44 -8.19 12.26
C MET A 165 -21.64 -7.59 11.10
N VAL A 166 -21.23 -6.34 11.22
CA VAL A 166 -20.57 -5.59 10.14
C VAL A 166 -19.16 -5.13 10.48
N ALA A 167 -18.83 -5.04 11.76
CA ALA A 167 -17.51 -4.60 12.20
C ALA A 167 -17.19 -5.10 13.62
N CYS A 168 -15.93 -5.02 14.00
CA CYS A 168 -15.41 -5.41 15.30
C CYS A 168 -14.58 -4.28 15.89
N LYS A 169 -14.89 -3.84 17.12
CA LYS A 169 -14.00 -2.91 17.84
C LYS A 169 -12.71 -3.59 18.23
N GLY A 170 -12.80 -4.83 18.76
CA GLY A 170 -11.67 -5.64 19.19
C GLY A 170 -10.70 -4.95 20.13
N ASP A 171 -10.01 -5.72 20.95
CA ASP A 171 -8.86 -5.20 21.68
C ASP A 171 -7.55 -5.47 20.91
N PRO A 172 -6.44 -4.77 21.23
CA PRO A 172 -5.15 -4.99 20.58
C PRO A 172 -4.67 -6.44 20.64
N GLY A 173 -4.92 -7.15 21.74
CA GLY A 173 -4.53 -8.55 21.91
C GLY A 173 -5.31 -9.48 20.99
N TYR A 174 -6.61 -9.25 20.84
CA TYR A 174 -7.46 -9.99 19.90
C TYR A 174 -6.93 -9.82 18.47
N PHE A 175 -6.70 -8.59 18.03
CA PHE A 175 -6.21 -8.32 16.67
C PHE A 175 -4.81 -8.88 16.42
N LYS A 176 -3.87 -8.71 17.36
CA LYS A 176 -2.50 -9.24 17.21
C LYS A 176 -2.45 -10.75 17.15
N ARG A 177 -3.34 -11.43 17.85
CA ARG A 177 -3.43 -12.90 17.84
C ARG A 177 -3.70 -13.45 16.45
N TRP A 178 -4.61 -12.79 15.70
CA TRP A 178 -5.07 -13.27 14.40
C TRP A 178 -4.34 -12.59 13.24
N CYS A 179 -3.94 -11.34 13.39
CA CYS A 179 -3.32 -10.52 12.37
C CYS A 179 -2.06 -9.82 12.91
N PRO A 180 -0.98 -10.57 13.19
CA PRO A 180 0.22 -10.02 13.84
C PRO A 180 0.93 -8.95 13.01
N LEU A 181 0.72 -8.92 11.68
CA LEU A 181 1.32 -7.97 10.74
C LEU A 181 0.47 -6.68 10.58
N THR A 182 -0.44 -6.41 11.50
CA THR A 182 -1.21 -5.15 11.53
C THR A 182 -0.73 -4.26 12.67
N ARG A 183 -1.01 -2.97 12.56
CA ARG A 183 -0.85 -2.02 13.67
C ARG A 183 -2.12 -2.01 14.52
N VAL A 184 -1.95 -2.04 15.81
CA VAL A 184 -3.05 -1.96 16.81
C VAL A 184 -2.82 -0.84 17.82
N ASN A 185 -1.67 -0.16 17.72
CA ASN A 185 -1.34 1.03 18.50
C ASN A 185 -0.24 1.85 17.80
N GLY A 186 -0.02 3.08 18.25
CA GLY A 186 0.93 4.02 17.65
C GLY A 186 2.40 3.58 17.72
N THR A 187 2.76 2.61 18.57
CA THR A 187 4.14 2.12 18.73
C THR A 187 4.48 0.95 17.82
N ASP A 188 3.48 0.34 17.18
CA ASP A 188 3.70 -0.74 16.24
C ASP A 188 4.48 -0.26 15.00
N ARG A 189 5.32 -1.15 14.48
CA ARG A 189 6.19 -0.83 13.34
C ARG A 189 5.41 -0.58 12.07
N VAL A 190 5.85 0.41 11.31
CA VAL A 190 5.46 0.65 9.92
C VAL A 190 6.47 -0.05 9.00
N SER A 191 5.99 -0.73 7.99
CA SER A 191 6.88 -1.36 7.00
C SER A 191 7.42 -0.34 6.01
N HIS A 192 8.67 -0.54 5.60
CA HIS A 192 9.39 0.32 4.68
C HIS A 192 9.78 -0.48 3.44
N CYS A 193 9.72 0.19 2.30
CA CYS A 193 10.05 -0.39 1.03
C CYS A 193 10.87 0.57 0.18
N TYR A 194 12.07 0.13 -0.21
CA TYR A 194 12.95 0.92 -1.09
C TYR A 194 12.62 0.64 -2.55
N ARG A 195 12.55 1.69 -3.35
CA ARG A 195 12.53 1.55 -4.79
C ARG A 195 13.86 0.92 -5.26
N ALA A 196 13.80 -0.14 -6.07
CA ALA A 196 14.99 -0.92 -6.46
C ALA A 196 16.07 -0.13 -7.23
N ALA A 197 15.78 1.10 -7.68
CA ALA A 197 16.68 1.93 -8.45
C ALA A 197 17.66 2.78 -7.62
N SER A 198 17.39 3.01 -6.34
CA SER A 198 18.17 3.95 -5.51
C SER A 198 19.16 3.27 -4.54
N ARG A 199 19.37 1.95 -4.62
CA ARG A 199 20.43 1.33 -3.85
C ARG A 199 21.79 1.63 -4.52
N PRO A 200 22.66 2.47 -3.93
CA PRO A 200 24.03 2.53 -4.39
C PRO A 200 24.63 1.13 -4.25
N ALA A 201 25.33 0.67 -5.27
CA ALA A 201 26.05 -0.59 -5.21
C ALA A 201 27.00 -0.53 -4.00
N SER A 202 26.63 -1.17 -2.90
CA SER A 202 27.53 -1.32 -1.78
C SER A 202 28.71 -2.16 -2.28
N SER A 203 29.88 -1.54 -2.36
CA SER A 203 31.12 -2.21 -2.62
C SER A 203 31.24 -3.36 -1.61
N ARG A 204 31.07 -4.59 -2.08
CA ARG A 204 31.46 -5.76 -1.30
C ARG A 204 32.95 -5.71 -1.17
N SER A 205 33.49 -5.26 -0.05
CA SER A 205 34.84 -5.57 0.34
C SER A 205 34.88 -7.08 0.62
N SER A 206 35.36 -7.84 -0.36
CA SER A 206 35.72 -9.24 -0.19
C SER A 206 36.95 -9.31 0.70
N SER A 207 36.77 -9.37 2.01
CA SER A 207 37.84 -9.87 2.90
C SER A 207 37.96 -11.36 2.69
N ALA A 208 38.86 -11.74 1.78
CA ALA A 208 39.35 -13.11 1.66
C ALA A 208 40.03 -13.47 2.97
N ARG A 209 39.40 -14.27 3.80
CA ARG A 209 40.09 -14.99 4.89
C ARG A 209 40.99 -16.05 4.24
N ARG A 210 42.30 -15.82 4.29
CA ARG A 210 43.29 -16.86 4.09
C ARG A 210 43.15 -17.83 5.25
N SER A 211 42.71 -19.04 5.00
CA SER A 211 42.92 -20.20 5.86
C SER A 211 44.36 -20.70 5.65
N SER A 212 45.20 -20.59 6.67
CA SER A 212 46.50 -21.29 6.73
C SER A 212 46.26 -22.71 7.21
N PRO A 213 46.97 -23.71 6.64
CA PRO A 213 46.92 -25.07 7.10
C PRO A 213 47.92 -25.31 8.25
N ILE A 214 47.51 -26.09 9.23
CA ILE A 214 48.37 -26.95 10.04
C ILE A 214 47.68 -28.31 10.16
#